data_9aa72cc5271c05e80435828e9d5b8d5b
#
_entry.id   9aa72cc5271c05e80435828e9d5b8d5b
#
_cell.length_a   1.000
_cell.length_b   1.000
_cell.length_c   1.000
_cell.angle_alpha   90.00
_cell.angle_beta   90.00
_cell.angle_gamma   90.00
#
_symmetry.space_group_name_H-M   'P 1'
#
loop_
_entity.id
_entity.type
_entity.pdbx_description
1 polymer ?
#
loop_
_entity_poly.entity_id
_entity_poly.type
_entity_poly.pdbx_seq_one_letter_code
_entity_poly.pdbx_strand_id
1 'polypeptide(L)'
;MLKKFLAAAALSGILIFNTAPNTAEAYDHYVGTSNATGWECYVMTETVGRSNDTTFVTLKMVKPNGKVSYLDYRFWYDSRSDVMRFSNDEGFSGIANKYETPIEWEMLQVIRQF
;
A
#
# COMPACT_ATOMS: atom_id res chain seq x y z
N MET A 1 -0.80 -21.38 2.22
CA MET A 1 -1.27 -21.32 1.25
C MET A 1 -1.50 -21.16 0.53
N LEU A 2 -1.60 -20.97 0.71
CA LEU A 2 -2.12 -20.97 -0.29
C LEU A 2 -2.05 -20.50 -0.83
N LYS A 3 -2.13 -20.41 -0.69
CA LYS A 3 -2.41 -20.22 -1.45
C LYS A 3 -2.40 -19.89 -2.15
N LYS A 4 -2.35 -19.79 -1.85
CA LYS A 4 -2.67 -19.66 -2.72
C LYS A 4 -2.80 -19.41 -3.46
N PHE A 5 -2.76 -19.32 -3.16
CA PHE A 5 -3.31 -19.34 -4.20
C PHE A 5 -3.40 -18.79 -4.82
N LEU A 6 -3.50 -18.65 -4.50
CA LEU A 6 -3.99 -18.41 -5.40
C LEU A 6 -3.90 -17.76 -5.91
N ALA A 7 -4.02 -17.59 -5.63
CA ALA A 7 -4.19 -17.21 -6.46
C ALA A 7 -4.17 -16.71 -6.88
N ALA A 8 -4.42 -16.62 -6.64
CA ALA A 8 -4.71 -16.28 -7.44
C ALA A 8 -4.90 -15.77 -7.71
N ALA A 9 -5.20 -15.77 -7.43
CA ALA A 9 -5.66 -15.42 -8.08
C ALA A 9 -5.76 -14.74 -8.15
N ALA A 10 -5.94 -14.74 -7.88
CA ALA A 10 -6.20 -14.30 -8.35
C ALA A 10 -6.17 -13.68 -8.48
N LEU A 11 -6.35 -13.71 -8.27
CA LEU A 11 -6.63 -13.35 -8.77
C LEU A 11 -6.76 -12.81 -9.09
N SER A 12 -7.02 -12.78 -8.98
CA SER A 12 -7.47 -12.47 -9.29
C SER A 12 -7.87 -12.24 -9.15
N GLY A 13 -8.17 -12.37 -8.67
CA GLY A 13 -8.76 -12.32 -8.59
C GLY A 13 -9.19 -12.45 -8.06
N ILE A 14 -9.51 -12.77 -7.77
CA ILE A 14 -9.96 -13.02 -7.37
C ILE A 14 -10.37 -13.30 -6.82
N LEU A 15 -10.63 -13.66 -6.45
CA LEU A 15 -11.06 -14.10 -6.07
C LEU A 15 -11.57 -14.47 -5.52
N ILE A 16 -12.13 -14.85 -5.33
CA ILE A 16 -12.59 -15.16 -4.89
C ILE A 16 -12.92 -15.69 -4.26
N PHE A 17 -13.12 -16.12 -3.73
CA PHE A 17 -13.39 -16.62 -3.10
C PHE A 17 -13.84 -16.72 -2.19
N ASN A 18 -14.15 -16.89 -1.74
CA ASN A 18 -14.55 -16.97 -0.88
C ASN A 18 -14.82 -16.69 0.20
N THR A 19 -14.87 -16.73 0.79
CA THR A 19 -15.08 -16.60 1.72
C THR A 19 -14.77 -16.10 2.75
N ALA A 20 -14.64 -15.56 3.12
CA ALA A 20 -14.35 -15.03 3.81
C ALA A 20 -14.29 -14.64 4.84
N PRO A 21 -14.05 -14.80 5.15
CA PRO A 21 -14.31 -14.48 6.35
C PRO A 21 -14.09 -13.18 6.82
N ASN A 22 -14.23 -12.94 7.88
CA ASN A 22 -14.23 -11.71 8.58
C ASN A 22 -12.88 -11.12 8.77
N THR A 23 -11.89 -11.75 8.26
CA THR A 23 -10.57 -11.16 8.19
C THR A 23 -10.37 -10.60 6.81
N ALA A 24 -9.73 -9.45 6.74
CA ALA A 24 -9.36 -8.88 5.47
C ALA A 24 -8.42 -9.83 4.77
N GLU A 25 -8.70 -10.15 3.53
CA GLU A 25 -7.81 -10.97 2.73
C GLU A 25 -6.59 -10.16 2.32
N ALA A 26 -5.44 -10.82 2.27
CA ALA A 26 -4.23 -10.19 1.75
C ALA A 26 -4.41 -9.99 0.25
N TYR A 27 -4.22 -8.78 -0.21
CA TYR A 27 -4.36 -8.45 -1.63
C TYR A 27 -3.63 -7.14 -1.92
N ASP A 28 -3.42 -6.89 -3.20
CA ASP A 28 -2.83 -5.64 -3.66
C ASP A 28 -3.98 -4.65 -3.90
N HIS A 29 -3.93 -3.53 -3.20
CA HIS A 29 -4.98 -2.52 -3.28
C HIS A 29 -4.49 -1.33 -4.09
N TYR A 30 -5.15 -1.04 -5.20
CA TYR A 30 -4.79 0.08 -6.06
C TYR A 30 -4.98 1.40 -5.32
N VAL A 31 -3.96 2.27 -5.33
CA VAL A 31 -4.02 3.56 -4.65
C VAL A 31 -3.82 4.73 -5.59
N GLY A 32 -3.51 4.49 -6.84
CA GLY A 32 -3.41 5.56 -7.83
C GLY A 32 -2.30 5.32 -8.83
N THR A 33 -2.23 6.22 -9.80
CA THR A 33 -1.20 6.21 -10.83
C THR A 33 -0.37 7.46 -10.69
N SER A 34 0.95 7.30 -10.68
CA SER A 34 1.87 8.43 -10.56
C SER A 34 1.77 9.30 -11.81
N ASN A 35 1.52 10.59 -11.61
CA ASN A 35 1.48 11.54 -12.73
C ASN A 35 2.86 11.72 -13.38
N ALA A 36 3.93 11.56 -12.59
CA ALA A 36 5.27 11.76 -13.09
C ALA A 36 5.74 10.61 -13.98
N THR A 37 5.33 9.40 -13.69
CA THR A 37 5.86 8.20 -14.35
C THR A 37 4.82 7.39 -15.11
N GLY A 38 3.54 7.55 -14.79
CA GLY A 38 2.48 6.71 -15.32
C GLY A 38 2.44 5.32 -14.71
N TRP A 39 3.16 5.09 -13.61
CA TRP A 39 3.22 3.79 -12.95
C TRP A 39 2.01 3.61 -12.04
N GLU A 40 1.37 2.45 -12.13
CA GLU A 40 0.26 2.10 -11.26
C GLU A 40 0.79 1.65 -9.91
N CYS A 41 0.22 2.17 -8.83
CA CYS A 41 0.70 1.94 -7.48
C CYS A 41 -0.35 1.15 -6.69
N TYR A 42 0.12 0.12 -5.97
CA TYR A 42 -0.71 -0.77 -5.17
C TYR A 42 -0.11 -0.95 -3.79
N VAL A 43 -0.94 -0.89 -2.77
CA VAL A 43 -0.53 -1.28 -1.40
C VAL A 43 -0.62 -2.79 -1.30
N MET A 44 0.47 -3.42 -0.90
CA MET A 44 0.48 -4.86 -0.64
C MET A 44 0.02 -5.08 0.80
N THR A 45 -1.28 -5.36 0.98
CA THR A 45 -1.89 -5.36 2.31
C THR A 45 -1.31 -6.42 3.24
N GLU A 46 -0.76 -7.50 2.69
CA GLU A 46 -0.11 -8.53 3.51
C GLU A 46 1.19 -8.04 4.15
N THR A 47 1.72 -6.90 3.69
CA THR A 47 2.97 -6.35 4.25
C THR A 47 2.74 -5.33 5.35
N VAL A 48 1.49 -5.01 5.67
CA VAL A 48 1.19 -4.02 6.72
C VAL A 48 1.65 -4.57 8.06
N GLY A 49 2.48 -3.81 8.75
CA GLY A 49 2.96 -4.16 10.07
C GLY A 49 3.13 -2.93 10.91
N ARG A 50 3.14 -3.10 12.22
CA ARG A 50 3.28 -1.98 13.15
C ARG A 50 4.33 -2.29 14.19
N SER A 51 5.13 -1.28 14.51
CA SER A 51 6.15 -1.36 15.53
C SER A 51 6.20 -0.01 16.22
N ASN A 52 5.93 0.02 17.53
CA ASN A 52 5.78 1.27 18.26
C ASN A 52 4.69 2.12 17.59
N ASP A 53 5.01 3.35 17.22
CA ASP A 53 4.04 4.26 16.62
C ASP A 53 4.16 4.33 15.10
N THR A 54 4.91 3.41 14.51
CA THR A 54 5.18 3.43 13.08
C THR A 54 4.49 2.26 12.38
N THR A 55 3.85 2.55 11.27
CA THR A 55 3.25 1.53 10.40
C THR A 55 4.15 1.35 9.18
N PHE A 56 4.46 0.09 8.87
CA PHE A 56 5.29 -0.30 7.72
C PHE A 56 4.40 -0.95 6.68
N VAL A 57 4.68 -0.67 5.41
CA VAL A 57 3.93 -1.27 4.31
C VAL A 57 4.78 -1.19 3.05
N THR A 58 4.60 -2.14 2.15
CA THR A 58 5.27 -2.14 0.85
C THR A 58 4.31 -1.66 -0.23
N LEU A 59 4.79 -0.75 -1.06
CA LEU A 59 4.10 -0.30 -2.26
C LEU A 59 4.62 -1.08 -3.45
N LYS A 60 3.71 -1.62 -4.24
CA LYS A 60 4.03 -2.28 -5.49
C LYS A 60 3.75 -1.30 -6.62
N MET A 61 4.72 -1.11 -7.52
CA MET A 61 4.56 -0.20 -8.65
C MET A 61 4.67 -1.00 -9.94
N VAL A 62 3.66 -0.88 -10.78
CA VAL A 62 3.62 -1.57 -12.08
C VAL A 62 3.85 -0.55 -13.17
N LYS A 63 4.94 -0.73 -13.92
CA LYS A 63 5.31 0.16 -15.00
C LYS A 63 4.48 -0.13 -16.23
N PRO A 64 4.38 0.83 -17.17
CA PRO A 64 3.62 0.60 -18.41
C PRO A 64 4.08 -0.62 -19.21
N ASN A 65 5.37 -1.00 -19.09
CA ASN A 65 5.89 -2.18 -19.79
C ASN A 65 5.62 -3.49 -19.03
N GLY A 66 4.89 -3.43 -17.93
CA GLY A 66 4.56 -4.60 -17.12
C GLY A 66 5.58 -4.97 -16.06
N LYS A 67 6.73 -4.33 -16.01
CA LYS A 67 7.71 -4.60 -14.98
C LYS A 67 7.24 -4.08 -13.64
N VAL A 68 7.64 -4.75 -12.56
CA VAL A 68 7.18 -4.46 -11.22
C VAL A 68 8.37 -4.03 -10.36
N SER A 69 8.15 -3.01 -9.55
CA SER A 69 9.11 -2.57 -8.53
C SER A 69 8.40 -2.47 -7.19
N TYR A 70 9.17 -2.54 -6.12
CA TYR A 70 8.64 -2.48 -4.76
C TYR A 70 9.36 -1.38 -4.00
N LEU A 71 8.63 -0.73 -3.09
CA LEU A 71 9.17 0.38 -2.31
C LEU A 71 8.58 0.32 -0.92
N ASP A 72 9.45 0.24 0.09
CA ASP A 72 9.02 0.15 1.47
C ASP A 72 8.76 1.53 2.04
N TYR A 73 7.63 1.69 2.71
CA TYR A 73 7.20 2.92 3.33
C TYR A 73 7.04 2.77 4.83
N ARG A 74 7.19 3.90 5.53
CA ARG A 74 6.89 4.04 6.94
C ARG A 74 5.97 5.24 7.12
N PHE A 75 4.95 5.08 7.96
CA PHE A 75 4.02 6.16 8.31
C PHE A 75 3.98 6.31 9.82
N TRP A 76 3.96 7.55 10.29
CA TRP A 76 3.84 7.82 11.72
C TRP A 76 3.12 9.15 11.95
N TYR A 77 2.48 9.26 13.11
CA TYR A 77 1.82 10.49 13.52
C TYR A 77 2.84 11.41 14.18
N ASP A 78 2.88 12.65 13.72
CA ASP A 78 3.72 13.70 14.31
C ASP A 78 2.83 14.57 15.18
N SER A 79 2.88 14.37 16.49
CA SER A 79 2.00 15.05 17.44
C SER A 79 2.30 16.55 17.57
N ARG A 80 3.53 16.97 17.24
CA ARG A 80 3.88 18.38 17.28
C ARG A 80 3.13 19.18 16.24
N SER A 81 3.00 18.61 15.05
CA SER A 81 2.38 19.26 13.91
C SER A 81 0.97 18.77 13.64
N ASP A 82 0.53 17.72 14.35
CA ASP A 82 -0.78 17.09 14.17
C ASP A 82 -0.98 16.64 12.73
N VAL A 83 0.02 15.94 12.19
CA VAL A 83 -0.02 15.44 10.82
C VAL A 83 0.52 14.01 10.77
N MET A 84 0.12 13.29 9.72
CA MET A 84 0.72 11.99 9.41
C MET A 84 1.89 12.21 8.46
N ARG A 85 3.05 11.69 8.85
CA ARG A 85 4.26 11.78 8.04
C ARG A 85 4.59 10.41 7.46
N PHE A 86 5.39 10.44 6.41
CA PHE A 86 5.87 9.21 5.78
C PHE A 86 7.31 9.38 5.31
N SER A 87 7.95 8.25 5.13
CA SER A 87 9.22 8.18 4.40
C SER A 87 9.30 6.85 3.68
N ASN A 88 10.12 6.78 2.66
CA ASN A 88 10.35 5.53 1.96
C ASN A 88 11.85 5.29 1.78
N ASP A 89 12.19 4.10 1.26
CA ASP A 89 13.59 3.68 1.15
C ASP A 89 14.36 4.41 0.05
N GLU A 90 13.68 5.16 -0.79
CA GLU A 90 14.34 6.00 -1.79
C GLU A 90 14.64 7.41 -1.28
N GLY A 91 14.35 7.67 0.00
CA GLY A 91 14.65 8.94 0.61
C GLY A 91 13.58 10.00 0.42
N PHE A 92 12.45 9.64 -0.15
CA PHE A 92 11.32 10.56 -0.27
C PHE A 92 10.56 10.56 1.06
N SER A 93 10.28 11.75 1.58
CA SER A 93 9.57 11.90 2.85
C SER A 93 8.72 13.16 2.82
N GLY A 94 7.71 13.21 3.68
CA GLY A 94 6.86 14.36 3.76
C GLY A 94 5.63 14.12 4.60
N ILE A 95 4.62 14.95 4.38
CA ILE A 95 3.33 14.87 5.05
C ILE A 95 2.35 14.20 4.09
N ALA A 96 1.59 13.23 4.59
CA ALA A 96 0.53 12.59 3.80
C ALA A 96 -0.59 13.62 3.58
N ASN A 97 -0.77 14.05 2.35
CA ASN A 97 -1.72 15.11 2.00
C ASN A 97 -2.41 14.72 0.71
N LYS A 98 -3.74 14.81 0.69
CA LYS A 98 -4.49 14.30 -0.45
C LYS A 98 -4.29 15.12 -1.72
N TYR A 99 -3.77 16.33 -1.62
CA TYR A 99 -3.53 17.18 -2.78
C TYR A 99 -2.07 17.13 -3.26
N GLU A 100 -1.12 17.08 -2.33
CA GLU A 100 0.31 17.17 -2.65
C GLU A 100 0.99 15.81 -2.73
N THR A 101 0.54 14.86 -1.93
CA THR A 101 1.07 13.49 -1.93
C THR A 101 -0.09 12.49 -2.01
N PRO A 102 -0.85 12.51 -3.13
CA PRO A 102 -2.09 11.74 -3.20
C PRO A 102 -1.89 10.23 -3.10
N ILE A 103 -0.79 9.68 -3.63
CA ILE A 103 -0.52 8.25 -3.52
C ILE A 103 -0.35 7.89 -2.04
N GLU A 104 0.48 8.63 -1.32
CA GLU A 104 0.75 8.36 0.09
C GLU A 104 -0.50 8.59 0.94
N TRP A 105 -1.32 9.57 0.58
CA TRP A 105 -2.59 9.78 1.25
C TRP A 105 -3.51 8.57 1.11
N GLU A 106 -3.62 8.03 -0.11
CA GLU A 106 -4.46 6.84 -0.36
C GLU A 106 -3.90 5.60 0.32
N MET A 107 -2.56 5.46 0.34
CA MET A 107 -1.92 4.38 1.10
C MET A 107 -2.36 4.44 2.57
N LEU A 108 -2.37 5.64 3.13
CA LEU A 108 -2.76 5.84 4.53
C LEU A 108 -4.20 5.40 4.76
N GLN A 109 -5.12 5.72 3.83
CA GLN A 109 -6.51 5.30 3.96
C GLN A 109 -6.63 3.77 3.97
N VAL A 110 -5.83 3.09 3.16
CA VAL A 110 -5.85 1.63 3.10
C VAL A 110 -5.27 1.03 4.37
N ILE A 111 -4.09 1.48 4.81
CA ILE A 111 -3.42 0.86 5.96
C ILE A 111 -4.21 1.07 7.26
N ARG A 112 -5.04 2.09 7.35
CA ARG A 112 -5.90 2.32 8.52
C ARG A 112 -6.94 1.22 8.70
N GLN A 113 -7.20 0.44 7.67
CA GLN A 113 -8.17 -0.65 7.73
C GLN A 113 -7.53 -1.95 8.23
N PHE A 114 -6.25 -1.97 8.43
CA PHE A 114 -5.49 -3.13 8.87
C PHE A 114 -4.72 -2.83 10.14
#